data_a18c75a3c020212df90e983238231e23
#
_entry.id   a18c75a3c020212df90e983238231e23
#
_cell.length_a   1.000
_cell.length_b   1.000
_cell.length_c   1.000
_cell.angle_alpha   90.00
_cell.angle_beta   90.00
_cell.angle_gamma   90.00
#
_symmetry.space_group_name_H-M   'P 1'
#
loop_
_entity.id
_entity.type
_entity.pdbx_description
1 polymer ?
#
loop_
_entity_poly.entity_id
_entity_poly.type
_entity_poly.pdbx_seq_one_letter_code
_entity_poly.pdbx_strand_id
1 'polypeptide(L)'
;MTTSPGPTVVDFPRRTPREPLPLSQYAEHRKQNGLVQTHLPNGRPIWLVTRHEDVRAVLTHPRISANPDNEGFPNVGETMGVPKQEQIPGWFVGLDSPEHDRFRKVLIPEFTVRRVRELRPAIERTVDERIDAMLAGGNTADLVNDFALPVPSLVISSLLGVPSADRDFFESRTRTLVAIRTSTDEERAEATRQLLRYINRLIVVKKKWRGEDLISRLLSTGQLSDEELSGVLLLLLIAGHETTANNIGLGVVTLLSHREWIGNHRLVEELLRLHSVADIVALRVAVDDVEIAGQTIRKGEGIVPLLASANHDTEAFGCPHAFNPERTERRHVAFGYGVHQCLGQNLVRVEMEIAYRKLFERIPTLRLAVPEDQLAYKYDGILFGLHELPVRW
;
A
#
# COMPACT_ATOMS: atom_id res chain seq x y z
N MET A 1 -38.92 -2.37 24.84
CA MET A 1 -37.90 -2.81 23.85
C MET A 1 -37.76 -1.65 22.86
N THR A 2 -36.81 -0.77 23.07
CA THR A 2 -36.48 0.28 22.09
C THR A 2 -35.72 -0.40 20.96
N THR A 3 -36.36 -0.56 19.81
CA THR A 3 -35.67 -1.01 18.61
C THR A 3 -34.63 0.04 18.27
N SER A 4 -33.34 -0.34 18.40
CA SER A 4 -32.25 0.51 17.87
C SER A 4 -32.59 0.82 16.40
N PRO A 5 -32.42 2.05 15.94
CA PRO A 5 -32.62 2.38 14.54
C PRO A 5 -31.70 1.49 13.71
N GLY A 6 -32.19 0.96 12.60
CA GLY A 6 -31.39 0.18 11.68
C GLY A 6 -30.17 0.98 11.19
N PRO A 7 -29.16 0.31 10.59
CA PRO A 7 -27.95 0.99 10.12
C PRO A 7 -28.28 2.03 9.04
N THR A 8 -27.58 3.16 9.07
CA THR A 8 -27.67 4.16 8.00
C THR A 8 -27.05 3.61 6.72
N VAL A 9 -27.82 3.61 5.62
CA VAL A 9 -27.33 3.18 4.29
C VAL A 9 -26.85 4.40 3.51
N VAL A 10 -25.67 4.31 2.93
CA VAL A 10 -25.00 5.37 2.16
C VAL A 10 -24.46 4.83 0.83
N ASP A 11 -24.14 5.73 -0.11
CA ASP A 11 -23.39 5.35 -1.30
C ASP A 11 -21.93 5.02 -0.96
N PHE A 12 -21.33 4.10 -1.74
CA PHE A 12 -19.89 3.82 -1.62
C PHE A 12 -19.09 5.08 -1.98
N PRO A 13 -18.14 5.52 -1.12
CA PRO A 13 -17.38 6.74 -1.35
C PRO A 13 -16.59 6.69 -2.68
N ARG A 14 -16.68 7.77 -3.46
CA ARG A 14 -16.09 7.85 -4.80
C ARG A 14 -15.04 8.95 -4.88
N ARG A 15 -13.89 8.62 -5.42
CA ARG A 15 -12.88 9.59 -5.82
C ARG A 15 -13.33 10.34 -7.06
N THR A 16 -13.08 11.63 -7.11
CA THR A 16 -13.42 12.50 -8.24
C THR A 16 -12.28 13.47 -8.53
N PRO A 17 -12.20 14.10 -9.73
CA PRO A 17 -11.22 15.13 -10.01
C PRO A 17 -11.21 16.31 -9.03
N ARG A 18 -12.36 16.63 -8.44
CA ARG A 18 -12.50 17.72 -7.46
C ARG A 18 -12.13 17.29 -6.03
N GLU A 19 -12.26 16.01 -5.74
CA GLU A 19 -11.96 15.42 -4.46
C GLU A 19 -11.29 14.06 -4.69
N PRO A 20 -9.96 14.08 -4.97
CA PRO A 20 -9.22 12.85 -5.28
C PRO A 20 -9.21 11.82 -4.16
N LEU A 21 -9.32 12.27 -2.91
CA LEU A 21 -9.59 11.43 -1.74
C LEU A 21 -10.92 11.90 -1.14
N PRO A 22 -11.98 11.05 -0.99
CA PRO A 22 -13.35 11.49 -0.68
C PRO A 22 -13.54 11.85 0.81
N LEU A 23 -12.75 12.81 1.31
CA LEU A 23 -12.68 13.19 2.72
C LEU A 23 -13.96 13.83 3.23
N SER A 24 -14.70 14.56 2.38
CA SER A 24 -16.01 15.14 2.73
C SER A 24 -17.03 14.03 3.00
N GLN A 25 -17.11 13.02 2.11
CA GLN A 25 -17.99 11.86 2.28
C GLN A 25 -17.62 11.07 3.54
N TYR A 26 -16.31 10.86 3.79
CA TYR A 26 -15.84 10.21 5.01
C TYR A 26 -16.22 10.98 6.27
N ALA A 27 -16.12 12.31 6.26
CA ALA A 27 -16.53 13.16 7.38
C ALA A 27 -18.03 13.04 7.68
N GLU A 28 -18.88 13.00 6.64
CA GLU A 28 -20.32 12.77 6.82
C GLU A 28 -20.61 11.38 7.40
N HIS A 29 -19.94 10.34 6.91
CA HIS A 29 -20.11 8.99 7.44
C HIS A 29 -19.67 8.86 8.91
N ARG A 30 -18.59 9.56 9.32
CA ARG A 30 -18.16 9.57 10.74
C ARG A 30 -19.21 10.14 11.67
N LYS A 31 -20.01 11.13 11.22
CA LYS A 31 -21.13 11.69 12.00
C LYS A 31 -22.26 10.68 12.27
N GLN A 32 -22.37 9.64 11.45
CA GLN A 32 -23.36 8.56 11.55
C GLN A 32 -22.88 7.41 12.46
N ASN A 33 -22.27 7.72 13.60
CA ASN A 33 -21.70 6.76 14.57
C ASN A 33 -20.51 5.92 14.07
N GLY A 34 -19.88 6.30 12.95
CA GLY A 34 -18.65 5.68 12.46
C GLY A 34 -18.83 4.37 11.68
N LEU A 35 -19.99 3.69 11.81
CA LEU A 35 -20.35 2.50 11.04
C LEU A 35 -21.58 2.80 10.20
N VAL A 36 -21.44 2.68 8.88
CA VAL A 36 -22.54 2.83 7.93
C VAL A 36 -22.58 1.64 6.99
N GLN A 37 -23.73 1.32 6.44
CA GLN A 37 -23.85 0.29 5.41
C GLN A 37 -23.85 0.90 4.01
N THR A 38 -23.31 0.17 3.07
CA THR A 38 -23.44 0.43 1.64
C THR A 38 -23.68 -0.88 0.91
N HIS A 39 -23.88 -0.82 -0.40
CA HIS A 39 -24.07 -2.02 -1.22
C HIS A 39 -22.95 -2.14 -2.25
N LEU A 40 -22.40 -3.34 -2.40
CA LEU A 40 -21.60 -3.69 -3.56
C LEU A 40 -22.47 -3.68 -4.82
N PRO A 41 -21.91 -3.57 -6.03
CA PRO A 41 -22.67 -3.59 -7.29
C PRO A 41 -23.54 -4.83 -7.49
N ASN A 42 -23.20 -5.96 -6.85
CA ASN A 42 -24.01 -7.17 -6.83
C ASN A 42 -25.19 -7.12 -5.83
N GLY A 43 -25.44 -5.96 -5.20
CA GLY A 43 -26.51 -5.73 -4.22
C GLY A 43 -26.22 -6.23 -2.80
N ARG A 44 -25.04 -6.85 -2.54
CA ARG A 44 -24.69 -7.32 -1.20
C ARG A 44 -24.38 -6.16 -0.26
N PRO A 45 -24.99 -6.09 0.94
CA PRO A 45 -24.66 -5.08 1.93
C PRO A 45 -23.27 -5.34 2.53
N ILE A 46 -22.55 -4.26 2.78
CA ILE A 46 -21.25 -4.26 3.47
C ILE A 46 -21.19 -3.10 4.46
N TRP A 47 -20.37 -3.25 5.49
CA TRP A 47 -20.10 -2.21 6.46
C TRP A 47 -18.89 -1.36 6.06
N LEU A 48 -19.03 -0.03 6.10
CA LEU A 48 -17.93 0.92 6.05
C LEU A 48 -17.60 1.37 7.47
N VAL A 49 -16.33 1.26 7.86
CA VAL A 49 -15.85 1.65 9.19
C VAL A 49 -14.95 2.87 9.04
N THR A 50 -15.34 4.00 9.66
CA THR A 50 -14.78 5.32 9.33
C THR A 50 -14.02 5.99 10.46
N ARG A 51 -14.35 5.71 11.75
CA ARG A 51 -13.64 6.28 12.90
C ARG A 51 -12.35 5.54 13.19
N HIS A 52 -11.35 6.25 13.65
CA HIS A 52 -10.03 5.71 13.94
C HIS A 52 -10.05 4.56 14.96
N GLU A 53 -10.81 4.71 16.06
CA GLU A 53 -10.92 3.68 17.10
C GLU A 53 -11.64 2.42 16.58
N ASP A 54 -12.70 2.58 15.80
CA ASP A 54 -13.51 1.48 15.26
C ASP A 54 -12.71 0.69 14.20
N VAL A 55 -11.96 1.39 13.34
CA VAL A 55 -11.04 0.76 12.38
C VAL A 55 -10.03 -0.11 13.12
N ARG A 56 -9.44 0.37 14.20
CA ARG A 56 -8.50 -0.42 15.00
C ARG A 56 -9.19 -1.60 15.69
N ALA A 57 -10.40 -1.41 16.22
CA ALA A 57 -11.18 -2.47 16.83
C ALA A 57 -11.46 -3.60 15.82
N VAL A 58 -11.93 -3.27 14.62
CA VAL A 58 -12.15 -4.23 13.53
C VAL A 58 -10.87 -4.98 13.15
N LEU A 59 -9.75 -4.26 12.98
CA LEU A 59 -8.49 -4.86 12.54
C LEU A 59 -7.81 -5.76 13.58
N THR A 60 -8.27 -5.76 14.83
CA THR A 60 -7.76 -6.63 15.91
C THR A 60 -8.78 -7.61 16.46
N HIS A 61 -10.00 -7.60 15.95
CA HIS A 61 -11.06 -8.43 16.50
C HIS A 61 -10.89 -9.91 16.09
N PRO A 62 -10.87 -10.88 17.02
CA PRO A 62 -10.55 -12.28 16.73
C PRO A 62 -11.62 -13.01 15.91
N ARG A 63 -12.85 -12.47 15.82
CA ARG A 63 -13.95 -13.01 15.01
C ARG A 63 -14.18 -12.23 13.71
N ILE A 64 -13.19 -11.44 13.30
CA ILE A 64 -13.19 -10.73 12.03
C ILE A 64 -12.01 -11.21 11.21
N SER A 65 -12.30 -11.89 10.10
CA SER A 65 -11.35 -12.60 9.27
C SER A 65 -10.83 -11.77 8.11
N ALA A 66 -9.57 -11.97 7.71
CA ALA A 66 -8.96 -11.47 6.49
C ALA A 66 -9.05 -12.46 5.32
N ASN A 67 -9.56 -13.67 5.54
CA ASN A 67 -9.55 -14.73 4.54
C ASN A 67 -10.68 -14.53 3.50
N PRO A 68 -10.33 -14.34 2.20
CA PRO A 68 -11.29 -14.11 1.12
C PRO A 68 -12.14 -15.33 0.78
N ASP A 69 -11.82 -16.52 1.29
CA ASP A 69 -12.62 -17.72 1.11
C ASP A 69 -13.83 -17.77 2.04
N ASN A 70 -13.84 -16.97 3.09
CA ASN A 70 -15.01 -16.89 3.96
C ASN A 70 -16.20 -16.29 3.21
N GLU A 71 -17.36 -16.92 3.39
CA GLU A 71 -18.61 -16.41 2.84
C GLU A 71 -18.85 -14.97 3.32
N GLY A 72 -19.23 -14.09 2.40
CA GLY A 72 -19.49 -12.70 2.71
C GLY A 72 -18.28 -11.78 2.61
N PHE A 73 -17.08 -12.28 2.37
CA PHE A 73 -15.91 -11.41 2.15
C PHE A 73 -16.18 -10.38 1.05
N PRO A 74 -15.93 -9.07 1.30
CA PRO A 74 -16.25 -8.03 0.33
C PRO A 74 -15.23 -8.03 -0.81
N ASN A 75 -15.68 -8.48 -1.99
CA ASN A 75 -14.82 -8.44 -3.17
C ASN A 75 -14.92 -7.07 -3.87
N VAL A 76 -14.39 -6.05 -3.22
CA VAL A 76 -14.37 -4.68 -3.77
C VAL A 76 -13.54 -4.62 -5.06
N GLY A 77 -12.56 -5.50 -5.22
CA GLY A 77 -11.76 -5.60 -6.45
C GLY A 77 -12.59 -5.95 -7.68
N GLU A 78 -13.58 -6.86 -7.57
CA GLU A 78 -14.50 -7.16 -8.69
C GLU A 78 -15.28 -5.93 -9.14
N THR A 79 -15.64 -5.04 -8.21
CA THR A 79 -16.32 -3.79 -8.54
C THR A 79 -15.41 -2.81 -9.30
N MET A 80 -14.10 -3.01 -9.20
CA MET A 80 -13.07 -2.21 -9.86
C MET A 80 -12.38 -2.98 -11.01
N GLY A 81 -12.97 -4.11 -11.44
CA GLY A 81 -12.44 -4.93 -12.55
C GLY A 81 -11.22 -5.78 -12.18
N VAL A 82 -10.96 -6.00 -10.88
CA VAL A 82 -9.88 -6.91 -10.44
C VAL A 82 -10.48 -8.31 -10.23
N PRO A 83 -10.11 -9.32 -11.03
CA PRO A 83 -10.63 -10.66 -10.87
C PRO A 83 -10.29 -11.26 -9.49
N LYS A 84 -11.16 -12.16 -8.98
CA LYS A 84 -10.83 -12.97 -7.81
C LYS A 84 -9.55 -13.76 -8.11
N GLN A 85 -8.49 -13.51 -7.34
CA GLN A 85 -7.24 -14.24 -7.50
C GLN A 85 -7.42 -15.68 -6.97
N GLU A 86 -6.96 -16.67 -7.77
CA GLU A 86 -6.74 -18.01 -7.24
C GLU A 86 -5.74 -17.93 -6.08
N GLN A 87 -5.95 -18.75 -5.05
CA GLN A 87 -5.04 -18.78 -3.91
C GLN A 87 -3.64 -19.22 -4.37
N ILE A 88 -2.70 -18.29 -4.30
CA ILE A 88 -1.28 -18.59 -4.54
C ILE A 88 -0.70 -19.05 -3.20
N PRO A 89 -0.09 -20.26 -3.11
CA PRO A 89 0.61 -20.68 -1.91
C PRO A 89 1.61 -19.60 -1.45
N GLY A 90 1.57 -19.23 -0.17
CA GLY A 90 2.41 -18.14 0.34
C GLY A 90 1.81 -16.73 0.27
N TRP A 91 0.59 -16.57 -0.25
CA TRP A 91 -0.14 -15.29 -0.26
C TRP A 91 -0.78 -15.01 1.10
N PHE A 92 0.06 -14.77 2.11
CA PHE A 92 -0.33 -14.79 3.51
C PHE A 92 -1.21 -13.61 3.98
N VAL A 93 -1.35 -12.54 3.19
CA VAL A 93 -2.21 -11.38 3.57
C VAL A 93 -3.70 -11.73 3.62
N GLY A 94 -4.11 -12.79 2.92
CA GLY A 94 -5.47 -13.35 2.96
C GLY A 94 -5.61 -14.56 3.90
N LEU A 95 -4.72 -14.75 4.84
CA LEU A 95 -4.79 -15.84 5.82
C LEU A 95 -5.06 -15.28 7.21
N ASP A 96 -5.72 -16.08 8.05
CA ASP A 96 -5.87 -15.81 9.47
C ASP A 96 -4.84 -16.59 10.30
N SER A 97 -4.72 -16.29 11.60
CA SER A 97 -3.93 -17.10 12.53
C SER A 97 -4.54 -18.52 12.64
N PRO A 98 -3.75 -19.60 12.73
CA PRO A 98 -2.28 -19.58 12.95
C PRO A 98 -1.44 -19.56 11.66
N GLU A 99 -2.03 -19.82 10.46
CA GLU A 99 -1.28 -19.90 9.20
C GLU A 99 -0.59 -18.58 8.85
N HIS A 100 -1.31 -17.46 8.98
CA HIS A 100 -0.74 -16.13 8.82
C HIS A 100 0.51 -15.93 9.67
N ASP A 101 0.42 -16.32 10.97
CA ASP A 101 1.50 -16.09 11.92
C ASP A 101 2.75 -16.90 11.58
N ARG A 102 2.59 -18.08 10.99
CA ARG A 102 3.70 -18.90 10.50
C ARG A 102 4.55 -18.15 9.47
N PHE A 103 3.93 -17.53 8.47
CA PHE A 103 4.64 -16.71 7.47
C PHE A 103 5.26 -15.47 8.10
N ARG A 104 4.50 -14.76 8.94
CA ARG A 104 4.98 -13.55 9.62
C ARG A 104 6.22 -13.83 10.47
N LYS A 105 6.24 -14.93 11.21
CA LYS A 105 7.37 -15.32 12.05
C LYS A 105 8.67 -15.49 11.25
N VAL A 106 8.59 -16.03 10.05
CA VAL A 106 9.75 -16.20 9.15
C VAL A 106 10.21 -14.88 8.54
N LEU A 107 9.26 -13.97 8.25
CA LEU A 107 9.53 -12.75 7.49
C LEU A 107 9.89 -11.53 8.38
N ILE A 108 9.33 -11.41 9.58
CA ILE A 108 9.59 -10.26 10.47
C ILE A 108 11.09 -9.98 10.68
N PRO A 109 11.98 -10.98 10.88
CA PRO A 109 13.41 -10.73 11.05
C PRO A 109 14.06 -9.97 9.89
N GLU A 110 13.53 -10.13 8.67
CA GLU A 110 14.06 -9.52 7.44
C GLU A 110 13.67 -8.05 7.27
N PHE A 111 12.65 -7.58 8.00
CA PHE A 111 12.12 -6.22 7.91
C PHE A 111 12.26 -5.42 9.21
N THR A 112 13.12 -5.89 10.13
CA THR A 112 13.45 -5.13 11.35
C THR A 112 14.17 -3.82 11.03
N VAL A 113 14.10 -2.84 11.93
CA VAL A 113 14.83 -1.56 11.81
C VAL A 113 16.32 -1.78 11.57
N ARG A 114 16.93 -2.76 12.27
CA ARG A 114 18.34 -3.11 12.09
C ARG A 114 18.61 -3.56 10.65
N ARG A 115 17.80 -4.49 10.14
CA ARG A 115 17.98 -5.06 8.80
C ARG A 115 17.80 -4.02 7.71
N VAL A 116 16.78 -3.16 7.85
CA VAL A 116 16.52 -2.07 6.90
C VAL A 116 17.66 -1.03 6.89
N ARG A 117 18.29 -0.77 8.04
CA ARG A 117 19.49 0.11 8.08
C ARG A 117 20.65 -0.43 7.24
N GLU A 118 20.83 -1.74 7.16
CA GLU A 118 21.85 -2.37 6.32
C GLU A 118 21.57 -2.17 4.81
N LEU A 119 20.30 -1.98 4.43
CA LEU A 119 19.91 -1.69 3.05
C LEU A 119 20.08 -0.21 2.65
N ARG A 120 20.22 0.71 3.61
CA ARG A 120 20.30 2.16 3.35
C ARG A 120 21.30 2.54 2.26
N PRO A 121 22.57 2.04 2.23
CA PRO A 121 23.53 2.41 1.18
C PRO A 121 23.09 1.95 -0.23
N ALA A 122 22.38 0.84 -0.33
CA ALA A 122 21.85 0.35 -1.60
C ALA A 122 20.67 1.23 -2.07
N ILE A 123 19.78 1.59 -1.16
CA ILE A 123 18.66 2.50 -1.43
C ILE A 123 19.18 3.87 -1.89
N GLU A 124 20.19 4.42 -1.21
CA GLU A 124 20.80 5.70 -1.56
C GLU A 124 21.40 5.68 -2.96
N ARG A 125 22.12 4.62 -3.33
CA ARG A 125 22.64 4.45 -4.70
C ARG A 125 21.51 4.38 -5.74
N THR A 126 20.48 3.59 -5.48
CA THR A 126 19.33 3.48 -6.40
C THR A 126 18.66 4.84 -6.62
N VAL A 127 18.46 5.61 -5.56
CA VAL A 127 17.87 6.96 -5.66
C VAL A 127 18.78 7.89 -6.45
N ASP A 128 20.10 7.89 -6.20
CA ASP A 128 21.06 8.70 -6.94
C ASP A 128 21.08 8.34 -8.43
N GLU A 129 21.12 7.05 -8.78
CA GLU A 129 21.09 6.57 -10.17
C GLU A 129 19.82 7.04 -10.91
N ARG A 130 18.65 7.08 -10.24
CA ARG A 130 17.42 7.57 -10.85
C ARG A 130 17.42 9.09 -11.05
N ILE A 131 17.94 9.84 -10.09
CA ILE A 131 18.10 11.29 -10.24
C ILE A 131 19.11 11.62 -11.35
N ASP A 132 20.23 10.88 -11.44
CA ASP A 132 21.22 11.04 -12.53
C ASP A 132 20.58 10.80 -13.89
N ALA A 133 19.76 9.75 -14.03
CA ALA A 133 19.05 9.44 -15.28
C ALA A 133 18.07 10.57 -15.67
N MET A 134 17.32 11.12 -14.69
CA MET A 134 16.43 12.27 -14.93
C MET A 134 17.23 13.49 -15.42
N LEU A 135 18.32 13.86 -14.72
CA LEU A 135 19.17 15.00 -15.07
C LEU A 135 19.82 14.85 -16.44
N ALA A 136 20.22 13.63 -16.82
CA ALA A 136 20.76 13.34 -18.13
C ALA A 136 19.70 13.43 -19.25
N GLY A 137 18.41 13.24 -18.93
CA GLY A 137 17.29 13.35 -19.86
C GLY A 137 16.86 14.79 -20.19
N GLY A 138 17.39 15.79 -19.51
CA GLY A 138 17.04 17.20 -19.74
C GLY A 138 16.58 17.93 -18.48
N ASN A 139 15.61 18.83 -18.63
CA ASN A 139 15.08 19.66 -17.54
C ASN A 139 13.57 19.43 -17.26
N THR A 140 13.03 18.34 -17.77
CA THR A 140 11.64 17.90 -17.58
C THR A 140 11.60 16.38 -17.45
N ALA A 141 10.66 15.88 -16.65
CA ALA A 141 10.45 14.45 -16.45
C ALA A 141 9.00 14.16 -16.07
N ASP A 142 8.56 12.91 -16.24
CA ASP A 142 7.44 12.35 -15.49
C ASP A 142 7.98 11.67 -14.22
N LEU A 143 7.85 12.36 -13.10
CA LEU A 143 8.41 11.87 -11.83
C LEU A 143 7.85 10.52 -11.40
N VAL A 144 6.61 10.16 -11.79
CA VAL A 144 6.05 8.83 -11.50
C VAL A 144 6.83 7.76 -12.26
N ASN A 145 6.99 7.90 -13.56
CA ASN A 145 7.62 6.88 -14.40
C ASN A 145 9.15 6.86 -14.33
N ASP A 146 9.79 8.02 -14.11
CA ASP A 146 11.24 8.14 -14.15
C ASP A 146 11.89 7.97 -12.76
N PHE A 147 11.12 8.15 -11.67
CA PHE A 147 11.64 8.12 -10.31
C PHE A 147 10.78 7.31 -9.33
N ALA A 148 9.50 7.66 -9.13
CA ALA A 148 8.70 7.13 -8.03
C ALA A 148 8.40 5.63 -8.18
N LEU A 149 8.15 5.13 -9.40
CA LEU A 149 7.97 3.70 -9.68
C LEU A 149 9.30 2.93 -9.73
N PRO A 150 10.36 3.42 -10.41
CA PRO A 150 11.63 2.70 -10.48
C PRO A 150 12.34 2.54 -9.14
N VAL A 151 12.28 3.52 -8.23
CA VAL A 151 12.99 3.45 -6.94
C VAL A 151 12.59 2.22 -6.13
N PRO A 152 11.31 2.02 -5.74
CA PRO A 152 10.93 0.83 -4.96
C PRO A 152 11.07 -0.47 -5.76
N SER A 153 10.88 -0.45 -7.08
CA SER A 153 11.08 -1.63 -7.93
C SER A 153 12.52 -2.14 -7.87
N LEU A 154 13.50 -1.23 -7.98
CA LEU A 154 14.92 -1.57 -7.93
C LEU A 154 15.36 -1.95 -6.51
N VAL A 155 14.80 -1.32 -5.48
CA VAL A 155 15.07 -1.68 -4.08
C VAL A 155 14.59 -3.11 -3.79
N ILE A 156 13.35 -3.45 -4.18
CA ILE A 156 12.84 -4.81 -3.97
C ILE A 156 13.62 -5.85 -4.80
N SER A 157 13.99 -5.52 -6.03
CA SER A 157 14.83 -6.36 -6.88
C SER A 157 16.18 -6.66 -6.21
N SER A 158 16.81 -5.64 -5.65
CA SER A 158 18.08 -5.78 -4.92
C SER A 158 17.92 -6.63 -3.66
N LEU A 159 16.83 -6.41 -2.90
CA LEU A 159 16.51 -7.19 -1.70
C LEU A 159 16.33 -8.68 -2.02
N LEU A 160 15.66 -9.00 -3.14
CA LEU A 160 15.43 -10.36 -3.62
C LEU A 160 16.71 -11.00 -4.21
N GLY A 161 17.73 -10.20 -4.50
CA GLY A 161 18.97 -10.67 -5.13
C GLY A 161 18.81 -10.97 -6.62
N VAL A 162 17.97 -10.20 -7.32
CA VAL A 162 17.82 -10.21 -8.78
C VAL A 162 19.13 -9.73 -9.41
N PRO A 163 19.74 -10.49 -10.34
CA PRO A 163 20.95 -10.07 -11.06
C PRO A 163 20.73 -8.76 -11.82
N SER A 164 21.77 -7.94 -11.91
CA SER A 164 21.69 -6.65 -12.62
C SER A 164 21.29 -6.80 -14.09
N ALA A 165 21.71 -7.89 -14.74
CA ALA A 165 21.37 -8.20 -16.14
C ALA A 165 19.85 -8.46 -16.35
N ASP A 166 19.12 -8.84 -15.30
CA ASP A 166 17.70 -9.20 -15.36
C ASP A 166 16.78 -8.06 -14.88
N ARG A 167 17.34 -6.93 -14.44
CA ARG A 167 16.59 -5.81 -13.86
C ARG A 167 15.53 -5.25 -14.82
N ASP A 168 15.90 -5.04 -16.09
CA ASP A 168 15.00 -4.49 -17.10
C ASP A 168 13.80 -5.41 -17.34
N PHE A 169 14.04 -6.73 -17.42
CA PHE A 169 12.96 -7.71 -17.51
C PHE A 169 12.03 -7.62 -16.30
N PHE A 170 12.61 -7.63 -15.10
CA PHE A 170 11.88 -7.59 -13.85
C PHE A 170 11.05 -6.32 -13.71
N GLU A 171 11.66 -5.15 -13.95
CA GLU A 171 10.99 -3.84 -13.91
C GLU A 171 9.87 -3.74 -14.92
N SER A 172 10.09 -4.17 -16.17
CA SER A 172 9.08 -4.16 -17.22
C SER A 172 7.84 -5.00 -16.84
N ARG A 173 8.03 -6.19 -16.28
CA ARG A 173 6.92 -7.07 -15.89
C ARG A 173 6.19 -6.56 -14.66
N THR A 174 6.91 -6.01 -13.69
CA THR A 174 6.32 -5.38 -12.51
C THR A 174 5.50 -4.16 -12.91
N ARG A 175 6.00 -3.34 -13.81
CA ARG A 175 5.26 -2.18 -14.35
C ARG A 175 3.95 -2.62 -15.03
N THR A 176 3.98 -3.65 -15.89
CA THR A 176 2.77 -4.20 -16.53
C THR A 176 1.75 -4.69 -15.49
N LEU A 177 2.23 -5.36 -14.44
CA LEU A 177 1.39 -5.92 -13.38
C LEU A 177 0.57 -4.85 -12.64
N VAL A 178 1.18 -3.67 -12.37
CA VAL A 178 0.55 -2.59 -11.61
C VAL A 178 -0.16 -1.56 -12.49
N ALA A 179 -0.01 -1.62 -13.81
CA ALA A 179 -0.55 -0.65 -14.76
C ALA A 179 -2.02 -0.96 -15.11
N ILE A 180 -2.94 -0.77 -14.15
CA ILE A 180 -4.36 -1.14 -14.29
C ILE A 180 -5.04 -0.47 -15.49
N ARG A 181 -4.70 0.78 -15.82
CA ARG A 181 -5.33 1.52 -16.93
C ARG A 181 -4.76 1.20 -18.33
N THR A 182 -3.49 0.85 -18.39
CA THR A 182 -2.76 0.69 -19.67
C THR A 182 -2.46 -0.76 -20.01
N SER A 183 -2.74 -1.70 -19.07
CA SER A 183 -2.59 -3.13 -19.30
C SER A 183 -3.92 -3.84 -19.14
N THR A 184 -4.21 -4.78 -20.03
CA THR A 184 -5.37 -5.65 -19.96
C THR A 184 -5.21 -6.69 -18.84
N ASP A 185 -6.32 -7.33 -18.41
CA ASP A 185 -6.28 -8.42 -17.43
C ASP A 185 -5.39 -9.58 -17.91
N GLU A 186 -5.43 -9.88 -19.21
CA GLU A 186 -4.61 -10.93 -19.82
C GLU A 186 -3.12 -10.60 -19.79
N GLU A 187 -2.74 -9.35 -20.09
CA GLU A 187 -1.35 -8.88 -20.00
C GLU A 187 -0.84 -8.93 -18.55
N ARG A 188 -1.65 -8.54 -17.58
CA ARG A 188 -1.30 -8.63 -16.15
C ARG A 188 -1.16 -10.09 -15.69
N ALA A 189 -2.09 -10.95 -16.11
CA ALA A 189 -2.01 -12.38 -15.82
C ALA A 189 -0.75 -13.02 -16.43
N GLU A 190 -0.39 -12.65 -17.67
CA GLU A 190 0.84 -13.14 -18.30
C GLU A 190 2.09 -12.57 -17.61
N ALA A 191 2.11 -11.30 -17.24
CA ALA A 191 3.20 -10.71 -16.45
C ALA A 191 3.38 -11.45 -15.11
N THR A 192 2.27 -11.79 -14.42
CA THR A 192 2.29 -12.59 -13.18
C THR A 192 2.91 -13.97 -13.43
N ARG A 193 2.47 -14.69 -14.47
CA ARG A 193 3.02 -15.99 -14.84
C ARG A 193 4.52 -15.91 -15.16
N GLN A 194 4.95 -14.86 -15.86
CA GLN A 194 6.36 -14.66 -16.21
C GLN A 194 7.20 -14.36 -14.97
N LEU A 195 6.72 -13.52 -14.05
CA LEU A 195 7.38 -13.24 -12.79
C LEU A 195 7.48 -14.48 -11.91
N LEU A 196 6.44 -15.28 -11.77
CA LEU A 196 6.48 -16.54 -11.03
C LEU A 196 7.49 -17.52 -11.63
N ARG A 197 7.50 -17.68 -12.98
CA ARG A 197 8.51 -18.53 -13.65
C ARG A 197 9.95 -18.03 -13.40
N TYR A 198 10.14 -16.72 -13.41
CA TYR A 198 11.44 -16.12 -13.12
C TYR A 198 11.84 -16.35 -11.65
N ILE A 199 10.95 -16.07 -10.70
CA ILE A 199 11.17 -16.27 -9.27
C ILE A 199 11.52 -17.74 -8.98
N ASN A 200 10.77 -18.68 -9.55
CA ASN A 200 11.06 -20.13 -9.41
C ASN A 200 12.45 -20.50 -9.91
N ARG A 201 12.88 -19.96 -11.07
CA ARG A 201 14.25 -20.16 -11.57
C ARG A 201 15.31 -19.57 -10.63
N LEU A 202 15.04 -18.38 -10.11
CA LEU A 202 15.93 -17.71 -9.16
C LEU A 202 16.07 -18.52 -7.87
N ILE A 203 14.99 -19.09 -7.34
CA ILE A 203 15.02 -20.00 -6.18
C ILE A 203 15.93 -21.21 -6.46
N VAL A 204 15.79 -21.85 -7.63
CA VAL A 204 16.66 -23.00 -8.02
C VAL A 204 18.13 -22.58 -8.07
N VAL A 205 18.44 -21.41 -8.63
CA VAL A 205 19.81 -20.87 -8.66
C VAL A 205 20.33 -20.64 -7.24
N LYS A 206 19.52 -19.98 -6.37
CA LYS A 206 19.91 -19.65 -5.00
C LYS A 206 20.04 -20.88 -4.09
N LYS A 207 19.38 -21.98 -4.40
CA LYS A 207 19.63 -23.27 -3.72
C LYS A 207 21.05 -23.80 -3.94
N LYS A 208 21.63 -23.57 -5.13
CA LYS A 208 22.99 -23.98 -5.46
C LYS A 208 24.05 -22.97 -5.03
N TRP A 209 23.75 -21.67 -5.23
CA TRP A 209 24.67 -20.58 -4.95
C TRP A 209 23.97 -19.53 -4.08
N ARG A 210 24.03 -19.77 -2.76
CA ARG A 210 23.46 -18.86 -1.78
C ARG A 210 24.28 -17.58 -1.70
N GLY A 211 23.57 -16.45 -1.58
CA GLY A 211 24.11 -15.14 -1.32
C GLY A 211 23.62 -14.57 0.00
N GLU A 212 23.76 -13.26 0.16
CA GLU A 212 23.25 -12.53 1.33
C GLU A 212 21.86 -11.89 1.10
N ASP A 213 21.19 -12.27 0.00
CA ASP A 213 19.87 -11.80 -0.38
C ASP A 213 18.75 -12.49 0.42
N LEU A 214 17.52 -11.91 0.36
CA LEU A 214 16.36 -12.40 1.07
C LEU A 214 16.02 -13.85 0.71
N ILE A 215 16.08 -14.22 -0.58
CA ILE A 215 15.75 -15.58 -1.03
C ILE A 215 16.71 -16.58 -0.37
N SER A 216 18.00 -16.30 -0.38
CA SER A 216 19.01 -17.16 0.22
C SER A 216 18.82 -17.34 1.73
N ARG A 217 18.44 -16.26 2.44
CA ARG A 217 18.16 -16.32 3.87
C ARG A 217 16.89 -17.10 4.17
N LEU A 218 15.79 -16.87 3.44
CA LEU A 218 14.55 -17.61 3.63
C LEU A 218 14.73 -19.12 3.34
N LEU A 219 15.46 -19.47 2.28
CA LEU A 219 15.84 -20.86 2.00
C LEU A 219 16.63 -21.49 3.15
N SER A 220 17.46 -20.71 3.85
CA SER A 220 18.26 -21.20 4.97
C SER A 220 17.42 -21.54 6.21
N THR A 221 16.21 -20.98 6.33
CA THR A 221 15.31 -21.31 7.44
C THR A 221 14.69 -22.70 7.29
N GLY A 222 14.53 -23.20 6.06
CA GLY A 222 13.85 -24.46 5.76
C GLY A 222 12.35 -24.48 6.14
N GLN A 223 11.73 -23.33 6.42
CA GLN A 223 10.37 -23.23 6.94
C GLN A 223 9.29 -23.04 5.86
N LEU A 224 9.69 -22.73 4.63
CA LEU A 224 8.79 -22.52 3.49
C LEU A 224 9.08 -23.53 2.38
N SER A 225 8.05 -24.07 1.75
CA SER A 225 8.19 -24.81 0.51
C SER A 225 8.60 -23.85 -0.63
N ASP A 226 9.04 -24.39 -1.77
CA ASP A 226 9.40 -23.56 -2.94
C ASP A 226 8.20 -22.77 -3.47
N GLU A 227 7.03 -23.38 -3.46
CA GLU A 227 5.78 -22.78 -3.91
C GLU A 227 5.37 -21.64 -2.97
N GLU A 228 5.41 -21.89 -1.66
CA GLU A 228 5.14 -20.86 -0.65
C GLU A 228 6.14 -19.71 -0.74
N LEU A 229 7.43 -20.03 -0.91
CA LEU A 229 8.45 -19.00 -1.09
C LEU A 229 8.19 -18.17 -2.34
N SER A 230 7.81 -18.80 -3.46
CA SER A 230 7.48 -18.09 -4.70
C SER A 230 6.31 -17.12 -4.51
N GLY A 231 5.25 -17.57 -3.85
CA GLY A 231 4.09 -16.69 -3.56
C GLY A 231 4.43 -15.57 -2.60
N VAL A 232 5.22 -15.84 -1.56
CA VAL A 232 5.73 -14.80 -0.64
C VAL A 232 6.53 -13.74 -1.42
N LEU A 233 7.44 -14.14 -2.29
CA LEU A 233 8.29 -13.23 -3.07
C LEU A 233 7.47 -12.40 -4.05
N LEU A 234 6.48 -13.01 -4.72
CA LEU A 234 5.54 -12.29 -5.59
C LEU A 234 4.71 -11.28 -4.79
N LEU A 235 4.20 -11.67 -3.61
CA LEU A 235 3.45 -10.78 -2.74
C LEU A 235 4.29 -9.57 -2.30
N LEU A 236 5.53 -9.80 -1.86
CA LEU A 236 6.45 -8.72 -1.44
C LEU A 236 6.73 -7.75 -2.59
N LEU A 237 6.88 -8.27 -3.80
CA LEU A 237 7.06 -7.48 -5.00
C LEU A 237 5.85 -6.56 -5.26
N ILE A 238 4.65 -7.13 -5.31
CA ILE A 238 3.42 -6.37 -5.63
C ILE A 238 3.13 -5.35 -4.53
N ALA A 239 3.17 -5.77 -3.27
CA ALA A 239 2.83 -4.91 -2.14
C ALA A 239 3.83 -3.76 -1.93
N GLY A 240 5.12 -4.02 -2.17
CA GLY A 240 6.18 -3.03 -1.92
C GLY A 240 6.37 -2.00 -3.03
N HIS A 241 5.88 -2.26 -4.24
CA HIS A 241 6.16 -1.43 -5.41
C HIS A 241 5.22 -0.22 -5.49
N GLU A 242 3.95 -0.45 -5.81
CA GLU A 242 3.02 0.63 -6.16
C GLU A 242 2.64 1.50 -4.95
N THR A 243 2.51 0.91 -3.76
CA THR A 243 2.18 1.67 -2.55
C THR A 243 3.26 2.69 -2.21
N THR A 244 4.53 2.30 -2.29
CA THR A 244 5.67 3.19 -2.04
C THR A 244 5.80 4.25 -3.13
N ALA A 245 5.63 3.88 -4.39
CA ALA A 245 5.66 4.80 -5.53
C ALA A 245 4.60 5.90 -5.41
N ASN A 246 3.36 5.53 -5.09
CA ASN A 246 2.28 6.50 -4.89
C ASN A 246 2.56 7.43 -3.70
N ASN A 247 3.11 6.92 -2.59
CA ASN A 247 3.53 7.76 -1.46
C ASN A 247 4.64 8.74 -1.87
N ILE A 248 5.64 8.30 -2.64
CA ILE A 248 6.71 9.19 -3.14
C ILE A 248 6.12 10.29 -4.02
N GLY A 249 5.28 9.94 -5.01
CA GLY A 249 4.69 10.91 -5.93
C GLY A 249 3.83 11.95 -5.21
N LEU A 250 2.87 11.51 -4.39
CA LEU A 250 1.99 12.38 -3.63
C LEU A 250 2.76 13.24 -2.60
N GLY A 251 3.77 12.65 -1.95
CA GLY A 251 4.61 13.37 -1.02
C GLY A 251 5.42 14.48 -1.71
N VAL A 252 5.90 14.27 -2.94
CA VAL A 252 6.57 15.34 -3.71
C VAL A 252 5.60 16.47 -4.00
N VAL A 253 4.35 16.20 -4.42
CA VAL A 253 3.34 17.26 -4.62
C VAL A 253 3.19 18.12 -3.36
N THR A 254 3.00 17.47 -2.19
CA THR A 254 2.90 18.19 -0.92
C THR A 254 4.16 19.02 -0.62
N LEU A 255 5.35 18.44 -0.81
CA LEU A 255 6.63 19.08 -0.49
C LEU A 255 7.00 20.21 -1.44
N LEU A 256 6.47 20.26 -2.66
CA LEU A 256 6.66 21.42 -3.54
C LEU A 256 6.05 22.70 -2.96
N SER A 257 4.99 22.58 -2.16
CA SER A 257 4.36 23.70 -1.45
C SER A 257 4.85 23.86 0.00
N HIS A 258 5.62 22.90 0.53
CA HIS A 258 6.04 22.84 1.94
C HIS A 258 7.51 22.46 2.09
N ARG A 259 8.40 23.15 1.36
CA ARG A 259 9.84 22.83 1.28
C ARG A 259 10.57 23.00 2.61
N GLU A 260 10.07 23.86 3.49
CA GLU A 260 10.61 24.10 4.82
C GLU A 260 10.66 22.84 5.70
N TRP A 261 9.87 21.82 5.37
CA TRP A 261 9.83 20.55 6.10
C TRP A 261 10.78 19.47 5.58
N ILE A 262 11.48 19.73 4.47
CA ILE A 262 12.43 18.76 3.91
C ILE A 262 13.56 18.53 4.90
N GLY A 263 13.82 17.24 5.20
CA GLY A 263 14.78 16.85 6.22
C GLY A 263 14.23 16.75 7.64
N ASN A 264 12.97 17.16 7.89
CA ASN A 264 12.33 16.93 9.17
C ASN A 264 12.14 15.42 9.40
N HIS A 265 12.59 14.91 10.53
CA HIS A 265 12.55 13.47 10.86
C HIS A 265 11.13 12.88 11.03
N ARG A 266 10.09 13.72 11.10
CA ARG A 266 8.69 13.32 11.22
C ARG A 266 7.92 13.46 9.92
N LEU A 267 8.56 13.98 8.89
CA LEU A 267 7.97 14.26 7.59
C LEU A 267 7.25 13.04 7.02
N VAL A 268 7.91 11.89 7.02
CA VAL A 268 7.38 10.66 6.42
C VAL A 268 6.10 10.18 7.11
N GLU A 269 6.05 10.24 8.46
CA GLU A 269 4.85 9.82 9.20
C GLU A 269 3.64 10.68 8.87
N GLU A 270 3.83 11.99 8.74
CA GLU A 270 2.73 12.90 8.41
C GLU A 270 2.27 12.75 6.95
N LEU A 271 3.20 12.54 6.01
CA LEU A 271 2.84 12.25 4.62
C LEU A 271 2.05 10.93 4.49
N LEU A 272 2.47 9.89 5.20
CA LEU A 272 1.76 8.60 5.26
C LEU A 272 0.34 8.77 5.81
N ARG A 273 0.17 9.52 6.89
CA ARG A 273 -1.14 9.83 7.45
C ARG A 273 -2.01 10.61 6.48
N LEU A 274 -1.47 11.70 5.92
CA LEU A 274 -2.21 12.62 5.06
C LEU A 274 -2.70 11.94 3.78
N HIS A 275 -1.83 11.18 3.12
CA HIS A 275 -2.17 10.58 1.82
C HIS A 275 -2.90 9.26 1.93
N SER A 276 -2.61 8.45 2.96
CA SER A 276 -3.29 7.18 3.20
C SER A 276 -3.50 6.36 1.93
N VAL A 277 -2.41 6.15 1.16
CA VAL A 277 -2.42 5.54 -0.19
C VAL A 277 -3.22 4.23 -0.25
N ALA A 278 -3.07 3.39 0.77
CA ALA A 278 -3.72 2.08 0.88
C ALA A 278 -5.04 2.19 1.67
N ASP A 279 -6.00 2.98 1.17
CA ASP A 279 -7.23 3.33 1.88
C ASP A 279 -8.18 2.13 2.09
N ILE A 280 -8.50 1.39 1.03
CA ILE A 280 -9.50 0.32 1.01
C ILE A 280 -8.91 -1.07 0.76
N VAL A 281 -7.72 -1.35 1.30
CA VAL A 281 -7.04 -2.64 1.10
C VAL A 281 -7.24 -3.63 2.26
N ALA A 282 -7.68 -3.15 3.42
CA ALA A 282 -7.80 -3.96 4.63
C ALA A 282 -9.19 -4.62 4.76
N LEU A 283 -9.65 -5.29 3.70
CA LEU A 283 -10.96 -5.93 3.64
C LEU A 283 -11.11 -7.04 4.67
N ARG A 284 -12.32 -7.18 5.23
CA ARG A 284 -12.63 -8.15 6.30
C ARG A 284 -14.03 -8.72 6.13
N VAL A 285 -14.28 -9.82 6.84
CA VAL A 285 -15.61 -10.42 6.99
C VAL A 285 -15.81 -10.91 8.44
N ALA A 286 -17.00 -10.76 8.98
CA ALA A 286 -17.34 -11.31 10.28
C ALA A 286 -17.57 -12.82 10.16
N VAL A 287 -16.84 -13.64 10.92
CA VAL A 287 -17.01 -15.10 10.96
C VAL A 287 -17.96 -15.56 12.07
N ASP A 288 -18.39 -14.63 12.89
CA ASP A 288 -19.41 -14.76 13.94
C ASP A 288 -20.06 -13.38 14.16
N ASP A 289 -21.18 -13.29 14.88
CA ASP A 289 -21.77 -12.03 15.27
C ASP A 289 -20.82 -11.23 16.17
N VAL A 290 -20.58 -9.96 15.86
CA VAL A 290 -19.68 -9.07 16.59
C VAL A 290 -20.30 -7.72 16.84
N GLU A 291 -19.99 -7.12 18.00
CA GLU A 291 -20.43 -5.78 18.38
C GLU A 291 -19.27 -4.79 18.18
N ILE A 292 -19.48 -3.79 17.30
CA ILE A 292 -18.53 -2.68 17.07
C ILE A 292 -19.29 -1.37 17.17
N ALA A 293 -18.83 -0.43 17.98
CA ALA A 293 -19.45 0.89 18.18
C ALA A 293 -20.97 0.84 18.46
N GLY A 294 -21.42 -0.19 19.19
CA GLY A 294 -22.84 -0.39 19.52
C GLY A 294 -23.71 -0.87 18.33
N GLN A 295 -23.09 -1.33 17.25
CA GLN A 295 -23.75 -1.95 16.11
C GLN A 295 -23.38 -3.45 16.05
N THR A 296 -24.37 -4.29 15.76
CA THR A 296 -24.13 -5.72 15.55
C THR A 296 -23.82 -5.97 14.08
N ILE A 297 -22.59 -6.40 13.78
CA ILE A 297 -22.20 -6.94 12.48
C ILE A 297 -22.47 -8.43 12.51
N ARG A 298 -23.31 -8.93 11.62
CA ARG A 298 -23.70 -10.33 11.58
C ARG A 298 -22.64 -11.20 10.89
N LYS A 299 -22.59 -12.46 11.27
CA LYS A 299 -21.79 -13.48 10.58
C LYS A 299 -22.05 -13.43 9.06
N GLY A 300 -20.98 -13.42 8.26
CA GLY A 300 -21.03 -13.35 6.80
C GLY A 300 -21.21 -11.92 6.26
N GLU A 301 -21.27 -10.89 7.10
CA GLU A 301 -21.25 -9.52 6.61
C GLU A 301 -19.84 -9.02 6.34
N GLY A 302 -19.65 -8.43 5.14
CA GLY A 302 -18.39 -7.85 4.71
C GLY A 302 -18.12 -6.50 5.39
N ILE A 303 -16.86 -6.21 5.64
CA ILE A 303 -16.41 -5.01 6.36
C ILE A 303 -15.27 -4.35 5.59
N VAL A 304 -15.37 -3.04 5.36
CA VAL A 304 -14.35 -2.21 4.71
C VAL A 304 -13.88 -1.13 5.69
N PRO A 305 -12.77 -1.37 6.40
CA PRO A 305 -12.12 -0.32 7.16
C PRO A 305 -11.54 0.74 6.22
N LEU A 306 -11.99 2.00 6.35
CA LEU A 306 -11.53 3.13 5.55
C LEU A 306 -10.35 3.81 6.25
N LEU A 307 -9.13 3.42 5.86
CA LEU A 307 -7.90 3.87 6.55
C LEU A 307 -7.67 5.38 6.38
N ALA A 308 -7.99 5.94 5.21
CA ALA A 308 -7.91 7.39 5.00
C ALA A 308 -8.93 8.15 5.86
N SER A 309 -10.14 7.63 5.98
CA SER A 309 -11.14 8.20 6.89
C SER A 309 -10.63 8.24 8.33
N ALA A 310 -10.08 7.12 8.82
CA ALA A 310 -9.52 7.00 10.16
C ALA A 310 -8.34 7.96 10.40
N ASN A 311 -7.49 8.14 9.40
CA ASN A 311 -6.35 9.07 9.47
C ASN A 311 -6.74 10.56 9.36
N HIS A 312 -7.99 10.84 8.99
CA HIS A 312 -8.57 12.18 8.95
C HIS A 312 -9.69 12.36 9.99
N ASP A 313 -9.74 11.50 11.00
CA ASP A 313 -10.69 11.60 12.10
C ASP A 313 -10.30 12.73 13.06
N THR A 314 -11.21 13.68 13.28
CA THR A 314 -11.01 14.83 14.16
C THR A 314 -10.91 14.46 15.65
N GLU A 315 -11.45 13.31 16.03
CA GLU A 315 -11.33 12.79 17.40
C GLU A 315 -9.94 12.18 17.67
N ALA A 316 -9.25 11.74 16.59
CA ALA A 316 -7.92 11.15 16.69
C ALA A 316 -6.80 12.14 16.35
N PHE A 317 -7.06 13.12 15.49
CA PHE A 317 -6.06 14.07 14.97
C PHE A 317 -6.62 15.49 14.93
N GLY A 318 -6.02 16.41 15.68
CA GLY A 318 -6.37 17.83 15.60
C GLY A 318 -6.07 18.40 14.21
N CYS A 319 -7.01 19.13 13.59
CA CYS A 319 -6.87 19.68 12.22
C CYS A 319 -6.35 18.64 11.22
N PRO A 320 -7.06 17.51 10.98
CA PRO A 320 -6.53 16.36 10.26
C PRO A 320 -6.23 16.63 8.78
N HIS A 321 -6.81 17.68 8.19
CA HIS A 321 -6.57 18.06 6.79
C HIS A 321 -5.32 18.93 6.61
N ALA A 322 -4.79 19.49 7.69
CA ALA A 322 -3.57 20.28 7.64
C ALA A 322 -2.34 19.37 7.63
N PHE A 323 -1.38 19.66 6.74
CA PHE A 323 -0.08 19.06 6.74
C PHE A 323 0.75 19.66 7.89
N ASN A 324 1.11 18.87 8.88
CA ASN A 324 1.88 19.30 10.05
C ASN A 324 2.80 18.19 10.57
N PRO A 325 4.07 18.14 10.14
CA PRO A 325 5.03 17.15 10.63
C PRO A 325 5.34 17.25 12.14
N GLU A 326 5.02 18.37 12.79
CA GLU A 326 5.19 18.53 14.25
C GLU A 326 3.98 18.07 15.07
N ARG A 327 2.99 17.47 14.41
CA ARG A 327 1.83 16.87 15.07
C ARG A 327 2.25 15.97 16.22
N THR A 328 1.55 16.05 17.35
CA THR A 328 1.80 15.21 18.55
C THR A 328 1.17 13.83 18.41
N GLU A 329 0.05 13.74 17.70
CA GLU A 329 -0.69 12.51 17.46
C GLU A 329 -0.01 11.70 16.35
N ARG A 330 0.44 10.48 16.67
CA ARG A 330 1.27 9.65 15.78
C ARG A 330 0.71 8.27 15.48
N ARG A 331 -0.50 7.98 15.93
CA ARG A 331 -1.10 6.65 15.83
C ARG A 331 -1.89 6.47 14.54
N HIS A 332 -1.35 6.95 13.41
CA HIS A 332 -2.00 6.74 12.13
C HIS A 332 -2.07 5.25 11.75
N VAL A 333 -3.07 4.90 10.95
CA VAL A 333 -3.29 3.53 10.47
C VAL A 333 -2.95 3.35 8.98
N ALA A 334 -2.09 4.20 8.41
CA ALA A 334 -1.66 4.10 7.02
C ALA A 334 -0.99 2.75 6.67
N PHE A 335 -0.42 2.09 7.67
CA PHE A 335 0.13 0.73 7.56
C PHE A 335 -0.82 -0.36 8.06
N GLY A 336 -2.11 -0.06 8.21
CA GLY A 336 -3.04 -0.94 8.92
C GLY A 336 -2.76 -1.01 10.42
N TYR A 337 -3.32 -2.01 11.08
CA TYR A 337 -3.17 -2.24 12.52
C TYR A 337 -3.32 -3.73 12.87
N GLY A 338 -2.80 -4.16 14.02
CA GLY A 338 -2.90 -5.55 14.49
C GLY A 338 -1.95 -6.52 13.76
N VAL A 339 -2.33 -7.78 13.70
CA VAL A 339 -1.47 -8.87 13.19
C VAL A 339 -1.11 -8.68 11.69
N HIS A 340 -1.99 -8.05 10.92
CA HIS A 340 -1.76 -7.73 9.51
C HIS A 340 -1.08 -6.36 9.27
N GLN A 341 -0.61 -5.67 10.31
CA GLN A 341 0.12 -4.43 10.10
C GLN A 341 1.25 -4.62 9.09
N CYS A 342 1.45 -3.63 8.18
CA CYS A 342 2.40 -3.71 7.08
C CYS A 342 3.77 -4.24 7.53
N LEU A 343 4.23 -5.32 6.89
CA LEU A 343 5.53 -5.92 7.14
C LEU A 343 6.68 -4.99 6.72
N GLY A 344 6.51 -4.32 5.56
CA GLY A 344 7.51 -3.44 4.94
C GLY A 344 7.59 -2.04 5.53
N GLN A 345 6.83 -1.71 6.58
CA GLN A 345 6.70 -0.35 7.10
C GLN A 345 8.03 0.37 7.41
N ASN A 346 9.05 -0.37 7.89
CA ASN A 346 10.37 0.21 8.16
C ASN A 346 11.14 0.52 6.87
N LEU A 347 10.99 -0.33 5.84
CA LEU A 347 11.63 -0.15 4.54
C LEU A 347 11.05 1.08 3.83
N VAL A 348 9.72 1.19 3.76
CA VAL A 348 9.01 2.33 3.16
C VAL A 348 9.44 3.65 3.78
N ARG A 349 9.57 3.72 5.11
CA ARG A 349 10.03 4.93 5.80
C ARG A 349 11.42 5.37 5.36
N VAL A 350 12.33 4.42 5.22
CA VAL A 350 13.71 4.70 4.78
C VAL A 350 13.75 5.09 3.31
N GLU A 351 12.98 4.41 2.46
CA GLU A 351 12.89 4.76 1.03
C GLU A 351 12.35 6.17 0.84
N MET A 352 11.23 6.51 1.47
CA MET A 352 10.62 7.84 1.36
C MET A 352 11.55 8.94 1.90
N GLU A 353 12.18 8.72 3.07
CA GLU A 353 13.13 9.68 3.65
C GLU A 353 14.28 9.99 2.68
N ILE A 354 14.91 8.94 2.13
CA ILE A 354 16.03 9.07 1.20
C ILE A 354 15.58 9.72 -0.10
N ALA A 355 14.45 9.28 -0.66
CA ALA A 355 13.90 9.78 -1.91
C ALA A 355 13.64 11.30 -1.84
N TYR A 356 12.93 11.76 -0.82
CA TYR A 356 12.63 13.18 -0.67
C TYR A 356 13.91 14.01 -0.43
N ARG A 357 14.73 13.61 0.53
CA ARG A 357 15.95 14.34 0.86
C ARG A 357 16.84 14.50 -0.37
N LYS A 358 17.19 13.41 -1.06
CA LYS A 358 18.10 13.45 -2.21
C LYS A 358 17.48 14.16 -3.42
N LEU A 359 16.19 13.95 -3.69
CA LEU A 359 15.53 14.61 -4.82
C LEU A 359 15.58 16.13 -4.70
N PHE A 360 15.19 16.68 -3.55
CA PHE A 360 15.18 18.12 -3.36
C PHE A 360 16.57 18.71 -3.10
N GLU A 361 17.52 17.94 -2.58
CA GLU A 361 18.92 18.33 -2.45
C GLU A 361 19.58 18.48 -3.83
N ARG A 362 19.33 17.52 -4.74
CA ARG A 362 19.96 17.49 -6.06
C ARG A 362 19.22 18.31 -7.12
N ILE A 363 17.92 18.50 -6.96
CA ILE A 363 17.08 19.30 -7.85
C ILE A 363 16.31 20.36 -7.01
N PRO A 364 17.00 21.38 -6.46
CA PRO A 364 16.37 22.38 -5.58
C PRO A 364 15.34 23.26 -6.31
N THR A 365 15.41 23.35 -7.64
CA THR A 365 14.49 24.11 -8.48
C THR A 365 13.31 23.30 -9.00
N LEU A 366 13.17 22.03 -8.55
CA LEU A 366 12.07 21.14 -8.95
C LEU A 366 10.72 21.84 -8.73
N ARG A 367 9.84 21.79 -9.73
CA ARG A 367 8.46 22.33 -9.68
C ARG A 367 7.55 21.55 -10.60
N LEU A 368 6.25 21.68 -10.42
CA LEU A 368 5.28 21.10 -11.35
C LEU A 368 5.46 21.74 -12.74
N ALA A 369 5.34 20.92 -13.79
CA ALA A 369 5.30 21.38 -15.18
C ALA A 369 3.89 21.79 -15.63
N VAL A 370 2.86 21.36 -14.87
CA VAL A 370 1.44 21.68 -15.09
C VAL A 370 0.83 22.22 -13.77
N PRO A 371 -0.29 22.95 -13.80
CA PRO A 371 -1.05 23.30 -12.61
C PRO A 371 -1.49 22.06 -11.82
N GLU A 372 -1.58 22.20 -10.49
CA GLU A 372 -1.91 21.06 -9.59
C GLU A 372 -3.28 20.46 -9.86
N ASP A 373 -4.25 21.26 -10.27
CA ASP A 373 -5.61 20.85 -10.64
C ASP A 373 -5.69 20.04 -11.95
N GLN A 374 -4.58 19.98 -12.71
CA GLN A 374 -4.45 19.17 -13.91
C GLN A 374 -3.70 17.85 -13.68
N LEU A 375 -3.32 17.55 -12.45
CA LEU A 375 -2.64 16.30 -12.12
C LEU A 375 -3.55 15.08 -12.34
N ALA A 376 -3.01 14.04 -12.94
CA ALA A 376 -3.72 12.80 -13.29
C ALA A 376 -3.79 11.85 -12.09
N TYR A 377 -4.71 12.09 -11.14
CA TYR A 377 -4.92 11.19 -10.01
C TYR A 377 -5.56 9.86 -10.40
N LYS A 378 -5.30 8.82 -9.61
CA LYS A 378 -5.93 7.49 -9.72
C LYS A 378 -7.30 7.51 -9.04
N TYR A 379 -8.36 7.54 -9.83
CA TYR A 379 -9.74 7.55 -9.31
C TYR A 379 -10.38 6.16 -9.24
N ASP A 380 -9.86 5.23 -10.01
CA ASP A 380 -10.45 3.93 -10.36
C ASP A 380 -9.72 2.73 -9.72
N GLY A 381 -8.73 2.98 -8.87
CA GLY A 381 -7.96 1.93 -8.20
C GLY A 381 -8.23 1.81 -6.70
N ILE A 382 -7.84 0.68 -6.12
CA ILE A 382 -7.87 0.48 -4.67
C ILE A 382 -6.82 1.32 -3.94
N LEU A 383 -5.77 1.73 -4.66
CA LEU A 383 -4.72 2.61 -4.15
C LEU A 383 -4.93 4.05 -4.62
N PHE A 384 -4.72 4.99 -3.72
CA PHE A 384 -4.67 6.41 -4.06
C PHE A 384 -3.29 6.79 -4.59
N GLY A 385 -3.22 7.62 -5.63
CA GLY A 385 -1.94 8.01 -6.23
C GLY A 385 -2.11 8.82 -7.50
N LEU A 386 -1.01 8.91 -8.26
CA LEU A 386 -0.92 9.62 -9.53
C LEU A 386 -0.57 8.65 -10.66
N HIS A 387 -1.18 8.85 -11.84
CA HIS A 387 -0.79 8.15 -13.07
C HIS A 387 0.51 8.70 -13.65
N GLU A 388 0.67 10.02 -13.59
CA GLU A 388 1.83 10.77 -14.03
C GLU A 388 2.02 12.01 -13.14
N LEU A 389 3.25 12.49 -13.04
CA LEU A 389 3.60 13.70 -12.32
C LEU A 389 4.60 14.51 -13.16
N PRO A 390 4.11 15.33 -14.09
CA PRO A 390 4.96 16.18 -14.91
C PRO A 390 5.69 17.23 -14.07
N VAL A 391 7.01 17.18 -14.08
CA VAL A 391 7.88 18.11 -13.32
C VAL A 391 8.91 18.74 -14.25
N ARG A 392 9.47 19.88 -13.77
CA ARG A 392 10.58 20.57 -14.42
C ARG A 392 11.49 21.24 -13.38
N TRP A 393 12.71 21.58 -13.81
CA TRP A 393 13.70 22.26 -12.97
C TRP A 393 14.55 23.27 -13.74
#